data_92d83fa0dd0d6cad5bc2ed04e9384ac8
#
_entry.id   92d83fa0dd0d6cad5bc2ed04e9384ac8
#
_cell.length_a   1.000
_cell.length_b   1.000
_cell.length_c   1.000
_cell.angle_alpha   90.00
_cell.angle_beta   90.00
_cell.angle_gamma   90.00
#
_symmetry.space_group_name_H-M   'P 1'
#
loop_
_entity.id
_entity.type
_entity.pdbx_description
1 polymer ?
#
loop_
_entity_poly.entity_id
_entity_poly.type
_entity_poly.pdbx_seq_one_letter_code
_entity_poly.pdbx_strand_id
1 'polypeptide(L)'
;MNIVDWILFTLLGLCVCYLLLYAIASKFYRAPHFPEARTFRRFVVFFPAYKEDRVIVSSARSFLEQDYPQELFDVIVISDQMQFATNDTLRSLPICLLIADYKESSKAKALTMAIDSIEGEPYDIVVIMDADNLTSPDFLAEV
;
A
#
# COMPACT_ATOMS: atom_id res chain seq x y z
N MET A 1 -39.32 -21.65 17.34
CA MET A 1 -38.26 -20.66 17.55
C MET A 1 -37.95 -20.58 19.03
N ASN A 2 -36.72 -20.85 19.42
CA ASN A 2 -36.25 -20.82 20.79
C ASN A 2 -35.93 -19.38 21.23
N ILE A 3 -35.79 -19.14 22.55
CA ILE A 3 -35.32 -17.85 23.08
C ILE A 3 -33.99 -17.44 22.46
N VAL A 4 -33.12 -18.41 22.22
CA VAL A 4 -31.80 -18.19 21.56
C VAL A 4 -31.96 -17.66 20.13
N ASP A 5 -32.91 -18.22 19.36
CA ASP A 5 -33.19 -17.76 18.00
C ASP A 5 -33.65 -16.30 17.98
N TRP A 6 -34.50 -15.91 18.93
CA TRP A 6 -34.97 -14.53 19.05
C TRP A 6 -33.85 -13.55 19.44
N ILE A 7 -32.95 -13.96 20.35
CA ILE A 7 -31.78 -13.17 20.74
C ILE A 7 -30.86 -12.96 19.53
N LEU A 8 -30.52 -14.04 18.83
CA LEU A 8 -29.68 -13.98 17.62
C LEU A 8 -30.29 -13.11 16.51
N PHE A 9 -31.59 -13.30 16.26
CA PHE A 9 -32.30 -12.50 15.25
C PHE A 9 -32.29 -11.01 15.59
N THR A 10 -32.54 -10.67 16.85
CA THR A 10 -32.52 -9.28 17.31
C THR A 10 -31.14 -8.67 17.19
N LEU A 11 -30.10 -9.41 17.61
CA LEU A 11 -28.72 -8.94 17.57
C LEU A 11 -28.23 -8.74 16.13
N LEU A 12 -28.51 -9.69 15.23
CA LEU A 12 -28.21 -9.57 13.81
C LEU A 12 -28.98 -8.41 13.17
N GLY A 13 -30.28 -8.25 13.50
CA GLY A 13 -31.09 -7.15 13.03
C GLY A 13 -30.50 -5.80 13.44
N LEU A 14 -30.06 -5.65 14.68
CA LEU A 14 -29.39 -4.43 15.14
C LEU A 14 -28.09 -4.16 14.40
N CYS A 15 -27.26 -5.20 14.17
CA CYS A 15 -26.04 -5.07 13.37
C CYS A 15 -26.33 -4.61 11.94
N VAL A 16 -27.35 -5.19 11.28
CA VAL A 16 -27.73 -4.78 9.92
C VAL A 16 -28.25 -3.34 9.90
N CYS A 17 -29.09 -2.95 10.86
CA CYS A 17 -29.56 -1.56 10.98
C CYS A 17 -28.41 -0.58 11.20
N TYR A 18 -27.43 -0.95 12.03
CA TYR A 18 -26.24 -0.14 12.27
C TYR A 18 -25.45 0.07 10.97
N LEU A 19 -25.14 -1.00 10.24
CA LEU A 19 -24.44 -0.90 8.96
C LEU A 19 -25.21 -0.08 7.92
N LEU A 20 -26.53 -0.26 7.85
CA LEU A 20 -27.40 0.51 6.95
C LEU A 20 -27.37 1.99 7.28
N LEU A 21 -27.37 2.36 8.57
CA LEU A 21 -27.30 3.74 9.02
C LEU A 21 -25.99 4.40 8.56
N TYR A 22 -24.84 3.71 8.69
CA TYR A 22 -23.56 4.20 8.19
C TYR A 22 -23.52 4.27 6.67
N ALA A 23 -24.08 3.29 5.98
CA ALA A 23 -24.14 3.30 4.51
C ALA A 23 -24.99 4.49 3.99
N ILE A 24 -26.09 4.85 4.70
CA ILE A 24 -26.86 6.03 4.36
C ILE A 24 -26.10 7.31 4.70
N ALA A 25 -25.50 7.39 5.90
CA ALA A 25 -24.74 8.55 6.33
C ALA A 25 -23.55 8.85 5.40
N SER A 26 -22.89 7.80 4.87
CA SER A 26 -21.75 7.97 3.94
C SER A 26 -22.13 8.71 2.64
N LYS A 27 -23.39 8.66 2.21
CA LYS A 27 -23.86 9.41 1.02
C LYS A 27 -23.94 10.93 1.28
N PHE A 28 -24.03 11.32 2.52
CA PHE A 28 -24.07 12.74 2.90
C PHE A 28 -22.69 13.28 3.31
N TYR A 29 -21.71 12.38 3.42
CA TYR A 29 -20.34 12.79 3.69
C TYR A 29 -19.76 13.51 2.47
N ARG A 30 -19.26 14.72 2.71
CA ARG A 30 -18.45 15.43 1.73
C ARG A 30 -17.01 15.37 2.17
N ALA A 31 -16.15 14.84 1.31
CA ALA A 31 -14.72 14.86 1.58
C ALA A 31 -14.25 16.31 1.80
N PRO A 32 -13.44 16.59 2.81
CA PRO A 32 -12.86 17.91 2.95
C PRO A 32 -12.02 18.22 1.71
N HIS A 33 -12.13 19.42 1.21
CA HIS A 33 -11.26 19.92 0.15
C HIS A 33 -9.96 20.37 0.80
N PHE A 34 -8.87 19.66 0.49
CA PHE A 34 -7.55 20.08 0.90
C PHE A 34 -6.99 21.07 -0.13
N PRO A 35 -6.30 22.14 0.30
CA PRO A 35 -5.63 23.03 -0.64
C PRO A 35 -4.50 22.28 -1.36
N GLU A 36 -4.25 22.66 -2.61
CA GLU A 36 -3.11 22.12 -3.37
C GLU A 36 -1.79 22.31 -2.60
N ALA A 37 -0.91 21.32 -2.68
CA ALA A 37 0.39 21.40 -2.06
C ALA A 37 1.20 22.56 -2.69
N ARG A 38 1.81 23.40 -1.85
CA ARG A 38 2.61 24.54 -2.32
C ARG A 38 4.00 24.15 -2.82
N THR A 39 4.48 22.97 -2.42
CA THR A 39 5.83 22.46 -2.73
C THR A 39 5.76 20.95 -2.92
N PHE A 40 6.50 20.46 -3.89
CA PHE A 40 6.70 19.03 -4.04
C PHE A 40 7.45 18.46 -2.84
N ARG A 41 7.08 17.24 -2.43
CA ARG A 41 7.72 16.48 -1.36
C ARG A 41 8.53 15.35 -1.95
N ARG A 42 9.58 14.93 -1.26
CA ARG A 42 10.36 13.76 -1.67
C ARG A 42 9.78 12.51 -1.01
N PHE A 43 9.30 11.58 -1.86
CA PHE A 43 8.69 10.34 -1.42
C PHE A 43 9.64 9.16 -1.53
N VAL A 44 9.48 8.20 -0.64
CA VAL A 44 9.94 6.83 -0.84
C VAL A 44 8.78 5.87 -0.67
N VAL A 45 8.66 4.92 -1.59
CA VAL A 45 7.54 3.99 -1.65
C VAL A 45 8.03 2.57 -1.45
N PHE A 46 7.50 1.89 -0.44
CA PHE A 46 7.86 0.53 -0.08
C PHE A 46 6.81 -0.46 -0.55
N PHE A 47 7.24 -1.47 -1.29
CA PHE A 47 6.45 -2.63 -1.67
C PHE A 47 6.99 -3.89 -0.98
N PRO A 48 6.54 -4.23 0.24
CA PRO A 48 6.87 -5.51 0.84
C PRO A 48 6.14 -6.64 0.11
N ALA A 49 6.90 -7.49 -0.59
CA ALA A 49 6.38 -8.55 -1.44
C ALA A 49 6.85 -9.93 -0.97
N TYR A 50 5.93 -10.70 -0.37
CA TYR A 50 6.16 -12.07 0.06
C TYR A 50 5.47 -13.07 -0.86
N LYS A 51 6.21 -13.76 -1.73
CA LYS A 51 5.67 -14.72 -2.73
C LYS A 51 4.64 -14.11 -3.70
N GLU A 52 4.76 -12.83 -3.99
CA GLU A 52 3.83 -12.08 -4.84
C GLU A 52 4.31 -11.96 -6.30
N ASP A 53 4.93 -13.03 -6.82
CA ASP A 53 5.53 -13.08 -8.16
C ASP A 53 4.59 -12.66 -9.29
N ARG A 54 3.28 -12.88 -9.12
CA ARG A 54 2.29 -12.64 -10.18
C ARG A 54 1.92 -11.16 -10.36
N VAL A 55 2.06 -10.37 -9.30
CA VAL A 55 1.50 -9.01 -9.27
C VAL A 55 2.56 -7.92 -9.10
N ILE A 56 3.62 -8.18 -8.35
CA ILE A 56 4.59 -7.15 -7.95
C ILE A 56 5.22 -6.40 -9.13
N VAL A 57 5.55 -7.08 -10.22
CA VAL A 57 6.16 -6.44 -11.40
C VAL A 57 5.20 -5.45 -12.04
N SER A 58 3.90 -5.80 -12.14
CA SER A 58 2.89 -4.89 -12.70
C SER A 58 2.61 -3.71 -11.77
N SER A 59 2.56 -3.94 -10.46
CA SER A 59 2.34 -2.89 -9.48
C SER A 59 3.51 -1.89 -9.43
N ALA A 60 4.75 -2.40 -9.42
CA ALA A 60 5.94 -1.56 -9.46
C ALA A 60 6.02 -0.73 -10.75
N ARG A 61 5.71 -1.33 -11.93
CA ARG A 61 5.66 -0.60 -13.20
C ARG A 61 4.59 0.48 -13.21
N SER A 62 3.37 0.14 -12.78
CA SER A 62 2.28 1.11 -12.70
C SER A 62 2.62 2.27 -11.78
N PHE A 63 3.32 2.01 -10.68
CA PHE A 63 3.75 3.07 -9.77
C PHE A 63 4.81 3.99 -10.39
N LEU A 64 5.69 3.47 -11.25
CA LEU A 64 6.68 4.29 -11.96
C LEU A 64 6.06 5.25 -13.00
N GLU A 65 4.77 5.09 -13.33
CA GLU A 65 4.02 5.94 -14.25
C GLU A 65 3.31 7.11 -13.54
N GLN A 66 3.71 7.46 -12.30
CA GLN A 66 3.13 8.58 -11.58
C GLN A 66 3.39 9.91 -12.29
N ASP A 67 2.36 10.77 -12.34
CA ASP A 67 2.46 12.15 -12.80
C ASP A 67 3.07 13.05 -11.69
N TYR A 68 4.33 12.76 -11.40
CA TYR A 68 5.12 13.40 -10.35
C TYR A 68 6.58 13.49 -10.81
N PRO A 69 7.36 14.52 -10.41
CA PRO A 69 8.77 14.61 -10.79
C PRO A 69 9.55 13.35 -10.38
N GLN A 70 10.16 12.69 -11.36
CA GLN A 70 10.84 11.39 -11.19
C GLN A 70 11.99 11.43 -10.16
N GLU A 71 12.63 12.59 -10.04
CA GLU A 71 13.71 12.84 -9.09
C GLU A 71 13.23 13.01 -7.64
N LEU A 72 11.91 13.10 -7.43
CA LEU A 72 11.30 13.33 -6.13
C LEU A 72 10.57 12.11 -5.57
N PHE A 73 10.67 10.97 -6.22
CA PHE A 73 10.21 9.72 -5.61
C PHE A 73 11.09 8.54 -5.97
N ASP A 74 11.28 7.67 -5.01
CA ASP A 74 12.01 6.42 -5.17
C ASP A 74 11.09 5.25 -4.80
N VAL A 75 11.25 4.14 -5.53
CA VAL A 75 10.49 2.90 -5.29
C VAL A 75 11.45 1.84 -4.78
N ILE A 76 11.12 1.26 -3.63
CA ILE A 76 11.87 0.16 -3.02
C ILE A 76 10.97 -1.07 -2.93
N VAL A 77 11.36 -2.14 -3.62
CA VAL A 77 10.67 -3.44 -3.52
C VAL A 77 11.46 -4.33 -2.58
N ILE A 78 10.82 -4.85 -1.55
CA ILE A 78 11.40 -5.81 -0.63
C ILE A 78 10.91 -7.20 -1.04
N SER A 79 11.79 -7.91 -1.74
CA SER A 79 11.53 -9.25 -2.26
C SER A 79 11.79 -10.30 -1.19
N ASP A 80 10.76 -10.96 -0.72
CA ASP A 80 10.85 -12.02 0.27
C ASP A 80 10.30 -13.34 -0.31
N GLN A 81 11.18 -14.33 -0.46
CA GLN A 81 10.89 -15.64 -1.05
C GLN A 81 10.27 -15.57 -2.47
N MET A 82 10.67 -14.59 -3.27
CA MET A 82 10.28 -14.43 -4.66
C MET A 82 11.16 -15.28 -5.59
N GLN A 83 10.64 -15.61 -6.78
CA GLN A 83 11.37 -16.35 -7.78
C GLN A 83 12.51 -15.51 -8.38
N PHE A 84 13.58 -16.21 -8.80
CA PHE A 84 14.74 -15.55 -9.44
C PHE A 84 14.32 -14.73 -10.68
N ALA A 85 13.46 -15.29 -11.53
CA ALA A 85 13.00 -14.62 -12.75
C ALA A 85 12.23 -13.31 -12.45
N THR A 86 11.43 -13.28 -11.37
CA THR A 86 10.73 -12.08 -10.92
C THR A 86 11.74 -11.02 -10.43
N ASN A 87 12.71 -11.44 -9.62
CA ASN A 87 13.75 -10.55 -9.13
C ASN A 87 14.61 -10.00 -10.26
N ASP A 88 14.91 -10.80 -11.28
CA ASP A 88 15.66 -10.36 -12.45
C ASP A 88 14.88 -9.32 -13.27
N THR A 89 13.58 -9.52 -13.41
CA THR A 89 12.69 -8.54 -14.04
C THR A 89 12.65 -7.23 -13.24
N LEU A 90 12.52 -7.31 -11.91
CA LEU A 90 12.50 -6.12 -11.04
C LEU A 90 13.81 -5.34 -11.11
N ARG A 91 14.98 -6.01 -11.20
CA ARG A 91 16.28 -5.35 -11.38
C ARG A 91 16.39 -4.54 -12.68
N SER A 92 15.61 -4.87 -13.69
CA SER A 92 15.58 -4.12 -14.95
C SER A 92 14.78 -2.82 -14.88
N LEU A 93 14.04 -2.59 -13.79
CA LEU A 93 13.27 -1.38 -13.56
C LEU A 93 14.11 -0.34 -12.77
N PRO A 94 13.80 0.95 -12.89
CA PRO A 94 14.46 2.00 -12.13
C PRO A 94 13.96 2.03 -10.67
N ILE A 95 14.21 0.95 -9.93
CA ILE A 95 13.79 0.77 -8.54
C ILE A 95 14.97 0.24 -7.71
N CYS A 96 14.87 0.38 -6.40
CA CYS A 96 15.76 -0.32 -5.46
C CYS A 96 15.14 -1.67 -5.09
N LEU A 97 15.86 -2.77 -5.32
CA LEU A 97 15.43 -4.11 -4.96
C LEU A 97 16.20 -4.62 -3.75
N LEU A 98 15.53 -4.79 -2.64
CA LEU A 98 16.06 -5.43 -1.43
C LEU A 98 15.64 -6.90 -1.41
N ILE A 99 16.59 -7.81 -1.30
CA ILE A 99 16.32 -9.25 -1.19
C ILE A 99 16.33 -9.63 0.30
N ALA A 100 15.18 -10.04 0.80
CA ALA A 100 15.04 -10.54 2.16
C ALA A 100 15.28 -12.06 2.21
N ASP A 101 16.13 -12.49 3.14
CA ASP A 101 16.42 -13.90 3.40
C ASP A 101 16.14 -14.22 4.88
N TYR A 102 14.85 -14.29 5.21
CA TYR A 102 14.40 -14.58 6.57
C TYR A 102 13.95 -16.03 6.69
N LYS A 103 14.38 -16.71 7.79
CA LYS A 103 13.84 -18.04 8.13
C LYS A 103 12.33 -17.97 8.42
N GLU A 104 11.90 -16.89 9.06
CA GLU A 104 10.51 -16.58 9.33
C GLU A 104 10.23 -15.18 8.78
N SER A 105 9.49 -15.14 7.70
CA SER A 105 9.10 -13.90 7.01
C SER A 105 8.02 -13.17 7.78
N SER A 106 8.12 -11.84 7.81
CA SER A 106 7.03 -10.98 8.28
C SER A 106 7.09 -9.62 7.60
N LYS A 107 5.93 -9.01 7.38
CA LYS A 107 5.83 -7.65 6.82
C LYS A 107 6.62 -6.64 7.67
N ALA A 108 6.61 -6.80 9.00
CA ALA A 108 7.35 -5.93 9.89
C ALA A 108 8.87 -5.99 9.65
N LYS A 109 9.45 -7.20 9.50
CA LYS A 109 10.88 -7.36 9.19
C LYS A 109 11.25 -6.77 7.83
N ALA A 110 10.40 -6.97 6.82
CA ALA A 110 10.59 -6.37 5.49
C ALA A 110 10.59 -4.84 5.57
N LEU A 111 9.64 -4.25 6.28
CA LEU A 111 9.57 -2.80 6.48
C LEU A 111 10.76 -2.26 7.27
N THR A 112 11.23 -2.97 8.31
CA THR A 112 12.44 -2.59 9.04
C THR A 112 13.65 -2.54 8.10
N MET A 113 13.85 -3.57 7.27
CA MET A 113 14.93 -3.60 6.27
C MET A 113 14.85 -2.39 5.31
N ALA A 114 13.65 -2.03 4.86
CA ALA A 114 13.46 -0.88 3.98
C ALA A 114 13.75 0.44 4.69
N ILE A 115 13.31 0.60 5.93
CA ILE A 115 13.59 1.80 6.73
C ILE A 115 15.10 1.94 6.98
N ASP A 116 15.78 0.85 7.35
CA ASP A 116 17.22 0.86 7.58
C ASP A 116 17.99 1.22 6.30
N SER A 117 17.48 0.83 5.11
CA SER A 117 18.10 1.11 3.83
C SER A 117 18.06 2.59 3.41
N ILE A 118 17.17 3.38 4.00
CA ILE A 118 17.01 4.81 3.72
C ILE A 118 17.50 5.70 4.87
N GLU A 119 18.17 5.13 5.87
CA GLU A 119 18.66 5.90 7.00
C GLU A 119 19.62 7.02 6.55
N GLY A 120 19.31 8.25 6.91
CA GLY A 120 20.08 9.44 6.52
C GLY A 120 19.71 10.05 5.16
N GLU A 121 18.80 9.42 4.40
CA GLU A 121 18.30 9.98 3.16
C GLU A 121 17.20 11.04 3.41
N PRO A 122 17.17 12.12 2.61
CA PRO A 122 16.27 13.25 2.84
C PRO A 122 14.86 13.03 2.27
N TYR A 123 14.17 11.97 2.68
CA TYR A 123 12.77 11.76 2.33
C TYR A 123 11.84 12.50 3.29
N ASP A 124 10.81 13.15 2.73
CA ASP A 124 9.77 13.82 3.51
C ASP A 124 8.68 12.84 3.95
N ILE A 125 8.33 11.89 3.05
CA ILE A 125 7.19 10.99 3.23
C ILE A 125 7.57 9.57 2.82
N VAL A 126 7.18 8.60 3.65
CA VAL A 126 7.26 7.17 3.35
C VAL A 126 5.85 6.65 3.06
N VAL A 127 5.67 6.06 1.89
CA VAL A 127 4.42 5.40 1.50
C VAL A 127 4.62 3.89 1.55
N ILE A 128 3.70 3.16 2.16
CA ILE A 128 3.74 1.70 2.20
C ILE A 128 2.58 1.18 1.36
N MET A 129 2.90 0.44 0.30
CA MET A 129 1.93 -0.14 -0.62
C MET A 129 1.94 -1.66 -0.51
N ASP A 130 0.79 -2.29 -0.57
CA ASP A 130 0.73 -3.74 -0.72
C ASP A 130 1.13 -4.13 -2.16
N ALA A 131 1.72 -5.31 -2.30
CA ALA A 131 2.32 -5.75 -3.56
C ALA A 131 1.33 -5.89 -4.73
N ASP A 132 0.04 -5.98 -4.45
CA ASP A 132 -1.06 -6.11 -5.41
C ASP A 132 -1.82 -4.80 -5.67
N ASN A 133 -1.43 -3.71 -5.01
CA ASN A 133 -2.10 -2.42 -5.19
C ASN A 133 -1.65 -1.74 -6.48
N LEU A 134 -2.64 -1.22 -7.22
CA LEU A 134 -2.45 -0.32 -8.33
C LEU A 134 -2.92 1.08 -7.92
N THR A 135 -2.15 2.08 -8.29
CA THR A 135 -2.46 3.48 -8.00
C THR A 135 -2.85 4.23 -9.27
N SER A 136 -3.68 5.27 -9.11
CA SER A 136 -3.87 6.23 -10.19
C SER A 136 -2.58 7.02 -10.45
N PRO A 137 -2.36 7.53 -11.67
CA PRO A 137 -1.16 8.30 -12.00
C PRO A 137 -0.97 9.58 -11.17
N ASP A 138 -2.03 10.12 -10.63
CA ASP A 138 -2.06 11.34 -9.82
C ASP A 138 -1.92 11.09 -8.30
N PHE A 139 -1.72 9.83 -7.89
CA PHE A 139 -1.70 9.45 -6.48
C PHE A 139 -0.70 10.28 -5.63
N LEU A 140 0.55 10.42 -6.10
CA LEU A 140 1.57 11.19 -5.37
C LEU A 140 1.29 12.70 -5.35
N ALA A 141 0.55 13.21 -6.33
CA ALA A 141 0.16 14.61 -6.37
C ALA A 141 -1.00 14.93 -5.41
N GLU A 142 -1.81 13.91 -5.07
CA GLU A 142 -2.98 14.05 -4.18
C GLU A 142 -2.66 13.75 -2.70
N VAL A 143 -1.53 13.13 -2.40
CA VAL A 143 -1.09 12.79 -1.04
C VAL A 143 -0.23 13.90 -0.42
#